data_a3b614d08bfa2c6e49e92e358c355dc4
#
_entry.id   a3b614d08bfa2c6e49e92e358c355dc4
#
_cell.length_a   1.000
_cell.length_b   1.000
_cell.length_c   1.000
_cell.angle_alpha   90.00
_cell.angle_beta   90.00
_cell.angle_gamma   90.00
#
_symmetry.space_group_name_H-M   'P 1'
#
loop_
_entity.id
_entity.type
_entity.pdbx_description
1 polymer ?
#
loop_
_entity_poly.entity_id
_entity_poly.type
_entity_poly.pdbx_seq_one_letter_code
_entity_poly.pdbx_strand_id
1 'polypeptide(L)'
;MSVFTEAELAYLHTGLLARVATIGKDGTPHIAPVGMWSHNPDFDAVDVTGFDFDHTKKFRDVARNGRATIVVDDMVKLDPAERQPGGWDSRPRGIEVRGRADAITNPQPMIRIHPERIISWGIESATERNARNVSASTWRR
;
A
#
# COMPACT_ATOMS: atom_id res chain seq x y z
N MET A 1 -13.15 13.43 -3.77
CA MET A 1 -11.73 13.73 -3.92
C MET A 1 -10.90 12.73 -3.12
N SER A 2 -9.86 12.19 -3.74
CA SER A 2 -9.04 11.16 -3.12
C SER A 2 -7.96 11.78 -2.23
N VAL A 3 -7.56 11.05 -1.18
CA VAL A 3 -6.38 11.40 -0.37
C VAL A 3 -5.08 11.09 -1.11
N PHE A 4 -5.16 10.30 -2.19
CA PHE A 4 -4.02 10.02 -3.07
C PHE A 4 -3.93 11.08 -4.16
N THR A 5 -2.72 11.39 -4.61
CA THR A 5 -2.54 12.24 -5.78
C THR A 5 -2.91 11.45 -7.05
N GLU A 6 -3.12 12.15 -8.17
CA GLU A 6 -3.40 11.47 -9.44
C GLU A 6 -2.27 10.53 -9.84
N ALA A 7 -1.03 10.96 -9.65
CA ALA A 7 0.13 10.12 -9.98
C ALA A 7 0.21 8.90 -9.07
N GLU A 8 -0.12 9.06 -7.79
CA GLU A 8 -0.16 7.92 -6.87
C GLU A 8 -1.25 6.93 -7.26
N LEU A 9 -2.44 7.41 -7.64
CA LEU A 9 -3.52 6.53 -8.11
C LEU A 9 -3.11 5.78 -9.37
N ALA A 10 -2.45 6.45 -10.31
CA ALA A 10 -1.95 5.80 -11.52
C ALA A 10 -0.95 4.70 -11.16
N TYR A 11 -0.07 4.96 -10.19
CA TYR A 11 0.89 3.96 -9.74
C TYR A 11 0.19 2.77 -9.07
N LEU A 12 -0.79 3.02 -8.21
CA LEU A 12 -1.57 1.94 -7.56
C LEU A 12 -2.27 1.05 -8.60
N HIS A 13 -2.69 1.63 -9.72
CA HIS A 13 -3.35 0.88 -10.79
C HIS A 13 -2.42 -0.03 -11.59
N THR A 14 -1.11 0.06 -11.41
CA THR A 14 -0.16 -0.84 -12.11
C THR A 14 -0.31 -2.29 -11.66
N GLY A 15 -0.84 -2.52 -10.47
CA GLY A 15 -1.07 -3.88 -9.98
C GLY A 15 0.19 -4.64 -9.63
N LEU A 16 1.27 -3.95 -9.33
CA LEU A 16 2.53 -4.60 -8.96
C LEU A 16 2.38 -5.40 -7.66
N LEU A 17 3.28 -6.36 -7.46
CA LEU A 17 3.29 -7.13 -6.21
C LEU A 17 3.50 -6.18 -5.03
N ALA A 18 2.67 -6.33 -4.01
CA ALA A 18 2.75 -5.53 -2.80
C ALA A 18 3.14 -6.40 -1.62
N ARG A 19 3.48 -5.77 -0.50
CA ARG A 19 3.69 -6.45 0.76
C ARG A 19 2.83 -5.78 1.81
N VAL A 20 2.18 -6.62 2.61
CA VAL A 20 1.31 -6.15 3.69
C VAL A 20 1.95 -6.52 5.02
N ALA A 21 2.00 -5.54 5.92
CA ALA A 21 2.52 -5.74 7.28
C ALA A 21 1.36 -5.64 8.27
N THR A 22 1.32 -6.58 9.21
CA THR A 22 0.34 -6.62 10.28
C THR A 22 1.05 -6.89 11.60
N ILE A 23 0.31 -6.83 12.70
CA ILE A 23 0.89 -6.99 14.04
C ILE A 23 0.34 -8.26 14.67
N GLY A 24 1.24 -9.18 15.01
CA GLY A 24 0.90 -10.44 15.63
C GLY A 24 0.47 -10.28 17.07
N LYS A 25 -0.02 -11.38 17.65
CA LYS A 25 -0.49 -11.43 19.03
C LYS A 25 0.53 -10.95 20.05
N ASP A 26 1.79 -11.26 19.81
CA ASP A 26 2.89 -10.92 20.71
C ASP A 26 3.53 -9.57 20.38
N GLY A 27 2.93 -8.81 19.45
CA GLY A 27 3.47 -7.54 19.01
C GLY A 27 4.52 -7.66 17.91
N THR A 28 4.87 -8.87 17.48
CA THR A 28 5.84 -9.07 16.42
C THR A 28 5.23 -8.68 15.08
N PRO A 29 5.91 -7.83 14.29
CA PRO A 29 5.43 -7.52 12.94
C PRO A 29 5.45 -8.77 12.05
N HIS A 30 4.40 -8.93 11.26
CA HIS A 30 4.31 -9.97 10.26
C HIS A 30 4.20 -9.29 8.89
N ILE A 31 4.92 -9.80 7.89
CA ILE A 31 4.89 -9.25 6.55
C ILE A 31 4.72 -10.38 5.54
N ALA A 32 3.89 -10.13 4.52
CA ALA A 32 3.61 -11.13 3.50
C ALA A 32 3.42 -10.46 2.14
N PRO A 33 3.87 -11.08 1.04
CA PRO A 33 3.56 -10.60 -0.28
C PRO A 33 2.10 -10.82 -0.62
N VAL A 34 1.49 -9.89 -1.34
CA VAL A 34 0.11 -9.98 -1.79
C VAL A 34 0.03 -9.52 -3.24
N GLY A 35 -0.65 -10.31 -4.07
CA GLY A 35 -0.85 -9.98 -5.46
C GLY A 35 -2.27 -9.51 -5.78
N MET A 36 -3.22 -9.81 -4.90
CA MET A 36 -4.64 -9.51 -5.11
C MET A 36 -5.02 -8.32 -4.24
N TRP A 37 -4.75 -7.13 -4.73
CA TRP A 37 -5.06 -5.89 -4.02
C TRP A 37 -5.43 -4.81 -5.01
N SER A 38 -6.19 -3.81 -4.56
CA SER A 38 -6.58 -2.70 -5.43
C SER A 38 -7.02 -1.50 -4.60
N HIS A 39 -6.97 -0.33 -5.22
CA HIS A 39 -7.58 0.87 -4.67
C HIS A 39 -9.10 0.77 -4.84
N ASN A 40 -9.82 0.97 -3.76
CA ASN A 40 -11.29 1.02 -3.77
C ASN A 40 -11.72 2.48 -3.76
N PRO A 41 -12.28 3.01 -4.88
CA PRO A 41 -12.64 4.43 -4.94
C PRO A 41 -13.83 4.82 -4.08
N ASP A 42 -14.71 3.86 -3.75
CA ASP A 42 -15.89 4.15 -2.93
C ASP A 42 -15.51 4.51 -1.50
N PHE A 43 -14.46 3.88 -0.97
CA PHE A 43 -13.97 4.12 0.38
C PHE A 43 -12.65 4.89 0.40
N ASP A 44 -12.07 5.12 -0.77
CA ASP A 44 -10.73 5.68 -0.91
C ASP A 44 -9.72 4.91 -0.05
N ALA A 45 -9.78 3.61 -0.13
CA ALA A 45 -9.02 2.68 0.69
C ALA A 45 -8.32 1.66 -0.20
N VAL A 46 -7.44 0.85 0.39
CA VAL A 46 -6.79 -0.25 -0.31
C VAL A 46 -7.36 -1.56 0.21
N ASP A 47 -7.92 -2.34 -0.70
CA ASP A 47 -8.49 -3.64 -0.39
C ASP A 47 -7.51 -4.75 -0.78
N VAL A 48 -7.32 -5.70 0.12
CA VAL A 48 -6.44 -6.87 -0.08
C VAL A 48 -7.27 -8.13 0.07
N THR A 49 -7.17 -9.01 -0.92
CA THR A 49 -7.86 -10.30 -0.91
C THR A 49 -6.85 -11.42 -1.19
N GLY A 50 -7.31 -12.65 -1.22
CA GLY A 50 -6.47 -13.80 -1.52
C GLY A 50 -7.25 -15.09 -1.40
N PHE A 51 -6.57 -16.19 -1.67
CA PHE A 51 -7.16 -17.52 -1.53
C PHE A 51 -7.27 -17.86 -0.05
N ASP A 52 -8.45 -18.40 0.35
CA ASP A 52 -8.69 -18.82 1.73
C ASP A 52 -8.30 -17.71 2.73
N PHE A 53 -8.64 -16.50 2.38
CA PHE A 53 -8.05 -15.30 2.96
C PHE A 53 -8.35 -15.12 4.44
N ASP A 54 -9.55 -15.48 4.88
CA ASP A 54 -9.97 -15.36 6.28
C ASP A 54 -9.23 -16.34 7.21
N HIS A 55 -8.54 -17.34 6.65
CA HIS A 55 -7.71 -18.28 7.42
C HIS A 55 -6.24 -17.85 7.47
N THR A 56 -5.89 -16.73 6.84
CA THR A 56 -4.50 -16.27 6.85
C THR A 56 -4.17 -15.57 8.17
N LYS A 57 -2.88 -15.55 8.51
CA LYS A 57 -2.40 -14.86 9.69
C LYS A 57 -2.66 -13.35 9.59
N LYS A 58 -2.44 -12.75 8.42
CA LYS A 58 -2.65 -11.31 8.24
C LYS A 58 -4.11 -10.90 8.48
N PHE A 59 -5.06 -11.72 8.03
CA PHE A 59 -6.47 -11.45 8.27
C PHE A 59 -6.80 -11.51 9.77
N ARG A 60 -6.32 -12.56 10.45
CA ARG A 60 -6.53 -12.69 11.89
C ARG A 60 -5.85 -11.58 12.68
N ASP A 61 -4.67 -11.17 12.26
CA ASP A 61 -3.94 -10.06 12.89
C ASP A 61 -4.76 -8.77 12.80
N VAL A 62 -5.29 -8.46 11.62
CA VAL A 62 -6.11 -7.27 11.42
C VAL A 62 -7.41 -7.35 12.23
N ALA A 63 -8.06 -8.51 12.23
CA ALA A 63 -9.29 -8.70 13.02
C ALA A 63 -9.07 -8.40 14.50
N ARG A 64 -7.88 -8.71 15.02
CA ARG A 64 -7.54 -8.49 16.42
C ARG A 64 -7.01 -7.08 16.68
N ASN A 65 -6.15 -6.56 15.80
CA ASN A 65 -5.38 -5.34 16.06
C ASN A 65 -5.97 -4.11 15.38
N GLY A 66 -6.58 -4.25 14.21
CA GLY A 66 -7.19 -3.14 13.49
C GLY A 66 -6.21 -2.23 12.76
N ARG A 67 -4.99 -2.68 12.50
CA ARG A 67 -3.97 -1.87 11.83
C ARG A 67 -3.23 -2.68 10.80
N ALA A 68 -2.85 -2.01 9.71
CA ALA A 68 -2.03 -2.61 8.67
C ALA A 68 -1.30 -1.53 7.87
N THR A 69 -0.24 -1.96 7.21
CA THR A 69 0.52 -1.12 6.28
C THR A 69 0.75 -1.93 5.01
N ILE A 70 0.58 -1.28 3.87
CA ILE A 70 0.90 -1.90 2.58
C ILE A 70 1.94 -1.05 1.88
N VAL A 71 2.90 -1.71 1.23
CA VAL A 71 3.90 -1.05 0.41
C VAL A 71 3.92 -1.72 -0.96
N VAL A 72 4.00 -0.91 -1.99
CA VAL A 72 4.27 -1.38 -3.34
C VAL A 72 5.41 -0.54 -3.90
N ASP A 73 6.38 -1.20 -4.52
CA ASP A 73 7.57 -0.51 -5.03
C ASP A 73 8.14 -1.26 -6.23
N ASP A 74 8.92 -0.55 -7.01
CA ASP A 74 9.69 -1.14 -8.10
C ASP A 74 10.88 -0.25 -8.43
N MET A 75 11.68 -0.69 -9.39
CA MET A 75 12.83 0.05 -9.90
C MET A 75 12.53 0.50 -11.32
N VAL A 76 12.81 1.74 -11.62
CA VAL A 76 12.63 2.32 -12.95
C VAL A 76 13.99 2.42 -13.62
N LYS A 77 14.10 1.87 -14.83
CA LYS A 77 15.33 1.99 -15.64
C LYS A 77 15.60 3.44 -15.96
N LEU A 78 16.84 3.85 -15.75
CA LEU A 78 17.30 5.18 -16.16
C LEU A 78 17.70 5.18 -17.61
N ASP A 79 17.44 6.28 -18.32
CA ASP A 79 18.00 6.49 -19.64
C ASP A 79 19.51 6.63 -19.51
N PRO A 80 20.29 6.22 -20.55
CA PRO A 80 21.74 6.32 -20.47
C PRO A 80 22.26 7.72 -20.09
N ALA A 81 21.54 8.78 -20.50
CA ALA A 81 21.90 10.15 -20.18
C ALA A 81 21.75 10.50 -18.71
N GLU A 82 20.92 9.75 -17.99
CA GLU A 82 20.66 9.98 -16.55
C GLU A 82 21.60 9.20 -15.65
N ARG A 83 22.35 8.24 -16.21
CA ARG A 83 23.22 7.37 -15.43
C ARG A 83 24.51 8.06 -15.07
N GLN A 84 24.95 7.86 -13.82
CA GLN A 84 26.25 8.33 -13.37
C GLN A 84 27.29 7.25 -13.61
N PRO A 85 28.53 7.62 -13.96
CA PRO A 85 29.61 6.63 -14.11
C PRO A 85 29.77 5.82 -12.83
N GLY A 86 29.70 4.49 -12.96
CA GLY A 86 29.78 3.59 -11.80
C GLY A 86 28.55 3.57 -10.91
N GLY A 87 27.49 4.29 -11.29
CA GLY A 87 26.25 4.33 -10.52
C GLY A 87 25.24 3.28 -10.96
N TRP A 88 24.06 3.34 -10.38
CA TRP A 88 22.98 2.42 -10.67
C TRP A 88 22.35 2.76 -12.03
N ASP A 89 21.82 1.73 -12.69
CA ASP A 89 21.09 1.92 -13.94
C ASP A 89 19.59 2.10 -13.74
N SER A 90 19.15 2.13 -12.48
CA SER A 90 17.73 2.20 -12.13
C SER A 90 17.56 3.08 -10.89
N ARG A 91 16.35 3.60 -10.70
CA ARG A 91 15.99 4.38 -9.52
C ARG A 91 14.75 3.79 -8.86
N PRO A 92 14.59 3.93 -7.54
CA PRO A 92 13.42 3.42 -6.85
C PRO A 92 12.22 4.34 -7.03
N ARG A 93 11.03 3.73 -7.03
CA ARG A 93 9.77 4.41 -6.81
C ARG A 93 8.85 3.51 -6.02
N GLY A 94 7.91 4.10 -5.30
CA GLY A 94 6.98 3.30 -4.54
C GLY A 94 6.04 4.14 -3.70
N ILE A 95 5.17 3.43 -2.98
CA ILE A 95 4.21 4.05 -2.08
C ILE A 95 3.96 3.13 -0.89
N GLU A 96 3.91 3.73 0.29
CA GLU A 96 3.54 3.06 1.52
C GLU A 96 2.27 3.70 2.05
N VAL A 97 1.28 2.86 2.41
CA VAL A 97 0.00 3.33 2.94
C VAL A 97 -0.19 2.68 4.31
N ARG A 98 -0.27 3.50 5.35
CA ARG A 98 -0.47 3.05 6.72
C ARG A 98 -1.83 3.50 7.21
N GLY A 99 -2.51 2.65 7.98
CA GLY A 99 -3.74 3.11 8.57
C GLY A 99 -4.49 2.08 9.38
N ARG A 100 -5.67 2.49 9.77
CA ARG A 100 -6.65 1.59 10.36
C ARG A 100 -7.08 0.58 9.32
N ALA A 101 -7.28 -0.65 9.73
CA ALA A 101 -7.65 -1.72 8.81
C ALA A 101 -8.81 -2.53 9.38
N ASP A 102 -9.73 -2.88 8.51
CA ASP A 102 -10.88 -3.71 8.84
C ASP A 102 -10.73 -5.09 8.20
N ALA A 103 -11.02 -6.13 8.98
CA ALA A 103 -11.15 -7.49 8.46
C ALA A 103 -12.63 -7.69 8.09
N ILE A 104 -12.89 -7.72 6.80
CA ILE A 104 -14.23 -7.76 6.25
C ILE A 104 -14.52 -9.19 5.77
N THR A 105 -15.73 -9.70 6.02
CA THR A 105 -16.11 -11.05 5.58
C THR A 105 -17.13 -11.05 4.45
N ASN A 106 -17.89 -9.98 4.31
CA ASN A 106 -18.93 -9.89 3.27
C ASN A 106 -18.64 -8.73 2.33
N PRO A 107 -18.76 -8.90 1.03
CA PRO A 107 -19.23 -10.08 0.29
C PRO A 107 -18.19 -11.21 0.24
N GLN A 108 -16.95 -10.93 0.57
CA GLN A 108 -15.86 -11.91 0.62
C GLN A 108 -14.83 -11.46 1.64
N PRO A 109 -14.01 -12.38 2.14
CA PRO A 109 -12.94 -12.00 3.06
C PRO A 109 -11.96 -11.04 2.42
N MET A 110 -11.68 -9.93 3.10
CA MET A 110 -10.70 -8.94 2.66
C MET A 110 -10.19 -8.13 3.84
N ILE A 111 -9.04 -7.50 3.66
CA ILE A 111 -8.54 -6.46 4.54
C ILE A 111 -8.75 -5.15 3.80
N ARG A 112 -9.37 -4.17 4.46
CA ARG A 112 -9.51 -2.82 3.92
C ARG A 112 -8.69 -1.86 4.75
N ILE A 113 -7.67 -1.27 4.11
CA ILE A 113 -6.77 -0.32 4.76
C ILE A 113 -7.24 1.08 4.45
N HIS A 114 -7.61 1.82 5.50
CA HIS A 114 -8.03 3.21 5.41
C HIS A 114 -6.81 4.10 5.64
N PRO A 115 -6.39 4.87 4.64
CA PRO A 115 -5.14 5.62 4.76
C PRO A 115 -5.19 6.66 5.88
N GLU A 116 -4.16 6.68 6.71
CA GLU A 116 -3.91 7.71 7.71
C GLU A 116 -2.57 8.39 7.47
N ARG A 117 -1.63 7.69 6.86
CA ARG A 117 -0.36 8.25 6.43
C ARG A 117 0.04 7.63 5.11
N ILE A 118 0.44 8.48 4.18
CA ILE A 118 0.89 8.06 2.85
C ILE A 118 2.30 8.59 2.65
N ILE A 119 3.21 7.72 2.22
CA ILE A 119 4.58 8.07 1.87
C ILE A 119 4.83 7.54 0.47
N SER A 120 5.11 8.43 -0.47
CA SER A 120 5.46 8.02 -1.83
C SER A 120 6.80 8.62 -2.22
N TRP A 121 7.50 7.97 -3.12
CA TRP A 121 8.80 8.40 -3.61
C TRP A 121 8.97 8.01 -5.07
N GLY A 122 9.61 8.90 -5.83
CA GLY A 122 9.91 8.65 -7.23
C GLY A 122 8.71 8.53 -8.16
N ILE A 123 7.51 8.94 -7.74
CA ILE A 123 6.27 8.85 -8.50
C ILE A 123 6.00 10.15 -9.26
N GLU A 124 5.96 11.26 -8.53
CA GLU A 124 5.73 12.58 -9.15
C GLU A 124 6.94 13.00 -9.97
N SER A 125 8.13 12.76 -9.43
CA SER A 125 9.38 13.01 -10.11
C SER A 125 10.44 12.05 -9.56
N ALA A 126 11.58 11.99 -10.25
CA ALA A 126 12.65 11.06 -9.90
C ALA A 126 13.19 11.24 -8.47
N THR A 127 13.14 12.45 -7.94
CA THR A 127 13.76 12.79 -6.66
C THR A 127 12.77 13.13 -5.56
N GLU A 128 11.50 13.19 -5.87
CA GLU A 128 10.51 13.64 -4.91
C GLU A 128 10.11 12.54 -3.93
N ARG A 129 9.94 12.97 -2.68
CA ARG A 129 9.35 12.15 -1.62
C ARG A 129 8.19 12.94 -1.02
N ASN A 130 7.03 12.34 -0.99
CA ASN A 130 5.82 12.97 -0.47
C ASN A 130 5.32 12.16 0.73
N ALA A 131 5.54 12.67 1.93
CA ALA A 131 5.11 12.01 3.16
C ALA A 131 4.13 12.93 3.87
N ARG A 132 2.95 12.40 4.18
CA ARG A 132 1.90 13.22 4.77
C ARG A 132 0.90 12.38 5.55
N ASN A 133 0.28 13.01 6.55
CA ASN A 133 -0.89 12.45 7.21
C ASN A 133 -2.12 12.86 6.42
N VAL A 134 -3.11 11.96 6.36
CA VAL A 134 -4.36 12.23 5.65
C VAL A 134 -5.53 12.04 6.62
N SER A 135 -6.62 12.74 6.34
CA SER A 135 -7.78 12.70 7.23
C SER A 135 -8.64 11.47 6.94
N ALA A 136 -8.87 10.68 7.97
CA ALA A 136 -9.76 9.53 7.87
C ALA A 136 -11.22 9.94 7.61
N SER A 137 -11.59 11.20 7.82
CA SER A 137 -12.97 11.64 7.62
C SER A 137 -13.37 11.70 6.15
N THR A 138 -12.42 11.64 5.23
CA THR A 138 -12.71 11.78 3.81
C THR A 138 -13.33 10.53 3.19
N TRP A 139 -13.19 9.36 3.81
CA TRP A 139 -13.57 8.10 3.18
C TRP A 139 -14.75 7.39 3.81
N ARG A 140 -15.17 7.75 4.98
CA ARG A 140 -16.17 6.93 5.66
C ARG A 140 -17.63 7.31 5.35
N ARG A 141 -17.87 8.23 4.47
CA ARG A 141 -19.24 8.56 4.07
C ARG A 141 -19.75 7.66 2.95
#